data_b286e7210042a46675b9e24d5a83cd21
#
_entry.id   b286e7210042a46675b9e24d5a83cd21
#
_cell.length_a   1.000
_cell.length_b   1.000
_cell.length_c   1.000
_cell.angle_alpha   90.00
_cell.angle_beta   90.00
_cell.angle_gamma   90.00
#
_symmetry.space_group_name_H-M   'P 1'
#
loop_
_entity.id
_entity.type
_entity.pdbx_description
1 polymer ?
#
loop_
_entity_poly.entity_id
_entity_poly.type
_entity_poly.pdbx_seq_one_letter_code
_entity_poly.pdbx_strand_id
1 'polypeptide(L)'
;MKSEKFTPNSGSADGFLLQEACYKITGCAIDILNALGPGLSESVYSACLKIEMDKRGIAYRSDCACPLIYEDTQVGEVSVPFVVAGRLVVACVVSEHFNETDYSRYISCLRALDLPMALLLNFQFGKLQWRKIQA
;
A
#
# COMPACT_ATOMS: atom_id res chain seq x y z
N MET A 1 20.38 5.66 6.59
CA MET A 1 20.19 6.07 6.05
C MET A 1 19.63 6.21 5.60
N LYS A 2 19.49 6.12 5.62
CA LYS A 2 18.91 6.37 4.97
C LYS A 2 18.90 7.10 4.13
N SER A 3 19.41 7.58 4.11
CA SER A 3 19.30 8.45 3.22
C SER A 3 19.35 8.03 2.00
N GLU A 4 19.91 7.30 1.84
CA GLU A 4 19.87 6.92 0.79
C GLU A 4 18.74 6.52 0.50
N LYS A 5 18.06 7.01 0.77
CA LYS A 5 16.89 6.89 0.51
C LYS A 5 16.53 6.59 -0.83
N PHE A 6 15.34 6.18 -1.15
CA PHE A 6 14.87 5.83 -2.48
C PHE A 6 15.09 6.97 -3.45
N THR A 7 15.79 6.69 -4.56
CA THR A 7 15.92 7.64 -5.64
C THR A 7 15.53 6.92 -6.92
N PRO A 8 14.48 7.38 -7.60
CA PRO A 8 13.88 6.60 -8.68
C PRO A 8 14.80 6.31 -9.85
N ASN A 9 15.69 7.24 -10.14
CA ASN A 9 16.52 7.09 -11.33
C ASN A 9 17.90 6.59 -11.03
N SER A 10 18.12 6.10 -9.83
CA SER A 10 19.46 5.67 -9.44
C SER A 10 19.81 4.30 -9.99
N GLY A 11 18.83 3.55 -10.46
CA GLY A 11 19.07 2.17 -10.82
C GLY A 11 19.34 1.33 -9.60
N SER A 12 18.99 1.82 -8.43
CA SER A 12 19.28 1.14 -7.19
C SER A 12 18.44 -0.13 -7.07
N ALA A 13 18.93 -1.06 -6.26
CA ALA A 13 18.18 -2.24 -5.91
C ALA A 13 16.85 -1.86 -5.26
N ASP A 14 16.82 -0.78 -4.46
CA ASP A 14 15.61 -0.34 -3.82
C ASP A 14 14.52 0.01 -4.82
N GLY A 15 14.86 0.77 -5.84
CA GLY A 15 13.88 1.16 -6.86
C GLY A 15 13.36 -0.04 -7.61
N PHE A 16 14.26 -0.95 -7.97
CA PHE A 16 13.88 -2.17 -8.68
C PHE A 16 12.97 -3.04 -7.83
N LEU A 17 13.32 -3.24 -6.56
CA LEU A 17 12.52 -4.06 -5.66
C LEU A 17 11.15 -3.46 -5.43
N LEU A 18 11.07 -2.15 -5.36
CA LEU A 18 9.80 -1.47 -5.17
C LEU A 18 8.87 -1.67 -6.37
N GLN A 19 9.41 -1.55 -7.58
CA GLN A 19 8.63 -1.80 -8.79
C GLN A 19 8.15 -3.24 -8.85
N GLU A 20 9.03 -4.17 -8.49
CA GLU A 20 8.67 -5.58 -8.50
C GLU A 20 7.58 -5.87 -7.49
N ALA A 21 7.66 -5.27 -6.30
CA ALA A 21 6.61 -5.43 -5.29
C ALA A 21 5.27 -4.92 -5.80
N CYS A 22 5.26 -3.74 -6.41
CA CYS A 22 4.03 -3.20 -6.99
C CYS A 22 3.45 -4.13 -8.04
N TYR A 23 4.29 -4.66 -8.91
CA TYR A 23 3.85 -5.56 -9.96
C TYR A 23 3.22 -6.82 -9.39
N LYS A 24 3.88 -7.42 -8.41
CA LYS A 24 3.38 -8.65 -7.79
C LYS A 24 2.07 -8.43 -7.06
N ILE A 25 1.97 -7.32 -6.32
CA ILE A 25 0.75 -7.00 -5.59
C ILE A 25 -0.40 -6.70 -6.53
N THR A 26 -0.14 -5.98 -7.61
CA THR A 26 -1.18 -5.72 -8.62
C THR A 26 -1.66 -7.04 -9.22
N GLY A 27 -0.75 -7.97 -9.49
CA GLY A 27 -1.13 -9.30 -9.96
C GLY A 27 -2.02 -10.05 -8.99
N CYS A 28 -1.71 -9.99 -7.69
CA CYS A 28 -2.55 -10.58 -6.67
C CYS A 28 -3.97 -9.99 -6.73
N ALA A 29 -4.04 -8.66 -6.82
CA ALA A 29 -5.32 -7.96 -6.82
C ALA A 29 -6.16 -8.32 -8.03
N ILE A 30 -5.53 -8.43 -9.19
CA ILE A 30 -6.24 -8.81 -10.41
C ILE A 30 -6.83 -10.22 -10.26
N ASP A 31 -6.06 -11.15 -9.73
CA ASP A 31 -6.55 -12.51 -9.52
C ASP A 31 -7.72 -12.53 -8.53
N ILE A 32 -7.64 -11.75 -7.46
CA ILE A 32 -8.72 -11.67 -6.48
C ILE A 32 -9.98 -11.10 -7.13
N LEU A 33 -9.83 -10.02 -7.88
CA LEU A 33 -10.95 -9.36 -8.53
C LEU A 33 -11.63 -10.30 -9.52
N ASN A 34 -10.83 -11.04 -10.28
CA ASN A 34 -11.37 -12.01 -11.23
C ASN A 34 -12.12 -13.14 -10.54
N ALA A 35 -11.68 -13.53 -9.35
CA ALA A 35 -12.31 -14.63 -8.63
C ALA A 35 -13.59 -14.21 -7.92
N LEU A 36 -13.60 -13.04 -7.29
CA LEU A 36 -14.70 -12.63 -6.42
C LEU A 36 -15.61 -11.56 -7.01
N GLY A 37 -15.11 -10.79 -7.97
CA GLY A 37 -15.87 -9.68 -8.52
C GLY A 37 -15.72 -8.41 -7.69
N PRO A 38 -16.22 -7.30 -8.20
CA PRO A 38 -16.06 -5.99 -7.57
C PRO A 38 -17.11 -5.70 -6.52
N GLY A 39 -16.87 -4.63 -5.75
CA GLY A 39 -17.90 -4.02 -4.91
C GLY A 39 -18.13 -4.64 -3.55
N LEU A 40 -17.30 -5.61 -3.15
CA LEU A 40 -17.41 -6.19 -1.82
C LEU A 40 -16.69 -5.28 -0.82
N SER A 41 -16.70 -5.64 0.46
CA SER A 41 -16.10 -4.79 1.47
C SER A 41 -14.57 -4.84 1.41
N GLU A 42 -13.95 -3.77 1.87
CA GLU A 42 -12.49 -3.68 1.89
C GLU A 42 -11.87 -4.81 2.69
N SER A 43 -12.50 -5.22 3.79
CA SER A 43 -11.95 -6.28 4.63
C SER A 43 -11.92 -7.61 3.90
N VAL A 44 -12.86 -7.86 3.00
CA VAL A 44 -12.86 -9.08 2.21
C VAL A 44 -11.64 -9.12 1.30
N TYR A 45 -11.39 -8.04 0.59
CA TYR A 45 -10.25 -7.97 -0.33
C TYR A 45 -8.92 -8.01 0.43
N SER A 46 -8.85 -7.38 1.59
CA SER A 46 -7.65 -7.43 2.42
C SER A 46 -7.37 -8.86 2.89
N ALA A 47 -8.39 -9.58 3.29
CA ALA A 47 -8.22 -10.98 3.70
C ALA A 47 -7.72 -11.83 2.54
N CYS A 48 -8.26 -11.61 1.34
CA CYS A 48 -7.81 -12.32 0.15
C CYS A 48 -6.36 -11.98 -0.19
N LEU A 49 -5.99 -10.72 -0.02
CA LEU A 49 -4.63 -10.30 -0.33
C LEU A 49 -3.63 -10.99 0.58
N LYS A 50 -3.96 -11.17 1.86
CA LYS A 50 -3.09 -11.94 2.76
C LYS A 50 -2.87 -13.35 2.25
N ILE A 51 -3.94 -14.00 1.81
CA ILE A 51 -3.83 -15.36 1.29
C ILE A 51 -2.93 -15.40 0.06
N GLU A 52 -3.11 -14.45 -0.86
CA GLU A 52 -2.30 -14.42 -2.07
C GLU A 52 -0.83 -14.13 -1.78
N MET A 53 -0.57 -13.20 -0.85
CA MET A 53 0.81 -12.89 -0.49
C MET A 53 1.49 -14.08 0.18
N ASP A 54 0.77 -14.77 1.05
CA ASP A 54 1.31 -15.96 1.70
C ASP A 54 1.64 -17.05 0.67
N LYS A 55 0.75 -17.28 -0.27
CA LYS A 55 0.97 -18.29 -1.32
C LYS A 55 2.18 -17.97 -2.18
N ARG A 56 2.42 -16.71 -2.43
CA ARG A 56 3.50 -16.28 -3.32
C ARG A 56 4.79 -15.97 -2.59
N GLY A 57 4.80 -16.14 -1.27
CA GLY A 57 6.01 -15.88 -0.49
C GLY A 57 6.38 -14.41 -0.42
N ILE A 58 5.40 -13.52 -0.52
CA ILE A 58 5.65 -12.08 -0.43
C ILE A 58 5.61 -11.68 1.05
N ALA A 59 6.70 -11.10 1.53
CA ALA A 59 6.79 -10.68 2.92
C ALA A 59 5.97 -9.42 3.18
N TYR A 60 5.22 -9.42 4.27
CA TYR A 60 4.42 -8.25 4.63
C TYR A 60 4.14 -8.22 6.11
N ARG A 61 3.76 -7.04 6.60
CA ARG A 61 3.18 -6.88 7.92
C ARG A 61 1.80 -6.27 7.74
N SER A 62 0.85 -6.64 8.59
CA SER A 62 -0.51 -6.13 8.51
C SER A 62 -0.85 -5.28 9.74
N ASP A 63 -1.81 -4.39 9.56
CA ASP A 63 -2.34 -3.53 10.63
C ASP A 63 -1.23 -2.80 11.36
N CYS A 64 -0.40 -2.10 10.59
CA CYS A 64 0.75 -1.40 11.12
C CYS A 64 0.36 -0.05 11.67
N ALA A 65 0.78 0.25 12.89
CA ALA A 65 0.50 1.53 13.51
C ALA A 65 1.42 2.60 12.92
N CYS A 66 0.84 3.73 12.61
CA CYS A 66 1.56 4.89 12.10
C CYS A 66 1.35 6.03 13.09
N PRO A 67 2.31 6.28 13.98
CA PRO A 67 2.13 7.34 14.98
C PRO A 67 2.23 8.71 14.34
N LEU A 68 1.37 9.61 14.76
CA LEU A 68 1.35 10.98 14.27
C LEU A 68 1.92 11.88 15.35
N ILE A 69 3.00 12.59 15.01
CA ILE A 69 3.74 13.40 15.95
C ILE A 69 3.57 14.88 15.60
N TYR A 70 3.26 15.69 16.60
CA TYR A 70 3.21 17.13 16.45
C TYR A 70 3.96 17.77 17.59
N GLU A 71 4.98 18.55 17.26
CA GLU A 71 5.83 19.22 18.26
C GLU A 71 6.34 18.24 19.31
N ASP A 72 6.93 17.15 18.82
CA ASP A 72 7.55 16.11 19.64
C ASP A 72 6.59 15.32 20.53
N THR A 73 5.28 15.49 20.30
CA THR A 73 4.27 14.78 21.09
C THR A 73 3.42 13.93 20.16
N GLN A 74 3.20 12.69 20.54
CA GLN A 74 2.29 11.85 19.75
C GLN A 74 0.87 12.29 20.00
N VAL A 75 0.21 12.76 18.95
CA VAL A 75 -1.14 13.30 19.04
C VAL A 75 -2.19 12.37 18.47
N GLY A 76 -1.77 11.29 17.80
CA GLY A 76 -2.71 10.34 17.26
C GLY A 76 -1.99 9.20 16.59
N GLU A 77 -2.77 8.36 15.94
CA GLU A 77 -2.25 7.17 15.28
C GLU A 77 -3.18 6.78 14.14
N VAL A 78 -2.60 6.37 13.03
CA VAL A 78 -3.35 5.83 11.90
C VAL A 78 -2.86 4.42 11.67
N SER A 79 -3.77 3.50 11.36
CA SER A 79 -3.38 2.13 11.03
C SER A 79 -3.31 2.00 9.51
N VAL A 80 -2.20 1.46 9.01
CA VAL A 80 -2.11 1.14 7.59
C VAL A 80 -2.29 -0.36 7.43
N PRO A 81 -3.05 -0.79 6.41
CA PRO A 81 -3.40 -2.21 6.30
C PRO A 81 -2.20 -3.12 6.08
N PHE A 82 -1.27 -2.74 5.22
CA PHE A 82 -0.12 -3.57 4.91
C PHE A 82 1.13 -2.74 4.66
N VAL A 83 2.26 -3.27 5.11
CA VAL A 83 3.57 -2.81 4.66
C VAL A 83 4.23 -4.02 4.03
N VAL A 84 4.45 -3.95 2.72
CA VAL A 84 4.95 -5.07 1.92
C VAL A 84 6.44 -4.89 1.67
N ALA A 85 7.20 -5.96 1.93
CA ALA A 85 8.64 -5.97 1.69
C ALA A 85 9.38 -4.86 2.43
N GLY A 86 8.80 -4.35 3.51
CA GLY A 86 9.39 -3.27 4.30
C GLY A 86 9.44 -1.94 3.59
N ARG A 87 8.78 -1.78 2.44
CA ARG A 87 8.93 -0.58 1.61
C ARG A 87 7.63 0.01 1.12
N LEU A 88 6.62 -0.80 0.92
CA LEU A 88 5.42 -0.40 0.19
C LEU A 88 4.21 -0.50 1.08
N VAL A 89 3.55 0.62 1.33
CA VAL A 89 2.26 0.60 1.99
C VAL A 89 1.21 0.17 0.96
N VAL A 90 0.37 -0.80 1.32
CA VAL A 90 -0.67 -1.28 0.41
C VAL A 90 -2.01 -1.23 1.13
N ALA A 91 -3.00 -0.72 0.44
CA ALA A 91 -4.36 -0.66 0.97
C ALA A 91 -5.36 -1.04 -0.10
N CYS A 92 -6.38 -1.80 0.32
CA CYS A 92 -7.51 -2.13 -0.54
C CYS A 92 -8.62 -1.12 -0.27
N VAL A 93 -9.16 -0.54 -1.31
CA VAL A 93 -10.26 0.41 -1.19
C VAL A 93 -11.40 -0.01 -2.10
N VAL A 94 -12.60 0.45 -1.78
CA VAL A 94 -13.79 0.23 -2.61
C VAL A 94 -14.49 1.56 -2.68
N SER A 95 -14.26 2.31 -3.76
CA SER A 95 -14.74 3.68 -3.86
C SER A 95 -14.91 4.05 -5.32
N GLU A 96 -15.96 4.81 -5.60
CA GLU A 96 -16.19 5.28 -6.96
C GLU A 96 -15.13 6.27 -7.41
N HIS A 97 -14.50 6.96 -6.47
CA HIS A 97 -13.46 7.93 -6.77
C HIS A 97 -12.33 7.84 -5.78
N PHE A 98 -11.10 7.92 -6.26
CA PHE A 98 -9.97 8.17 -5.38
C PHE A 98 -10.04 9.65 -5.00
N ASN A 99 -10.08 9.97 -3.72
CA ASN A 99 -10.21 11.35 -3.30
C ASN A 99 -8.92 11.87 -2.68
N GLU A 100 -8.81 13.20 -2.62
CA GLU A 100 -7.59 13.83 -2.14
C GLU A 100 -7.35 13.61 -0.65
N THR A 101 -8.41 13.40 0.11
CA THR A 101 -8.26 13.12 1.54
C THR A 101 -7.50 11.83 1.76
N ASP A 102 -7.82 10.80 0.97
CA ASP A 102 -7.08 9.53 1.06
C ASP A 102 -5.62 9.73 0.67
N TYR A 103 -5.35 10.48 -0.37
CA TYR A 103 -3.99 10.79 -0.78
C TYR A 103 -3.23 11.44 0.36
N SER A 104 -3.80 12.50 0.93
CA SER A 104 -3.13 13.25 1.99
C SER A 104 -2.84 12.38 3.20
N ARG A 105 -3.79 11.51 3.56
CA ARG A 105 -3.59 10.61 4.69
C ARG A 105 -2.42 9.68 4.45
N TYR A 106 -2.34 9.09 3.25
CA TYR A 106 -1.25 8.15 2.97
C TYR A 106 0.08 8.86 2.83
N ILE A 107 0.11 10.07 2.31
CA ILE A 107 1.35 10.85 2.29
C ILE A 107 1.85 11.08 3.72
N SER A 108 0.94 11.43 4.64
CA SER A 108 1.32 11.62 6.04
C SER A 108 1.86 10.33 6.65
N CYS A 109 1.22 9.19 6.33
CA CYS A 109 1.69 7.90 6.83
C CYS A 109 3.08 7.57 6.28
N LEU A 110 3.31 7.82 5.00
CA LEU A 110 4.62 7.54 4.41
C LEU A 110 5.72 8.36 5.08
N ARG A 111 5.43 9.63 5.37
CA ARG A 111 6.41 10.48 6.05
C ARG A 111 6.67 9.98 7.46
N ALA A 112 5.61 9.63 8.19
CA ALA A 112 5.75 9.17 9.56
C ALA A 112 6.49 7.84 9.65
N LEU A 113 6.29 6.95 8.67
CA LEU A 113 6.93 5.65 8.64
C LEU A 113 8.26 5.65 7.90
N ASP A 114 8.59 6.76 7.25
CA ASP A 114 9.80 6.90 6.44
C ASP A 114 9.83 5.84 5.33
N LEU A 115 8.71 5.72 4.61
CA LEU A 115 8.58 4.78 3.51
C LEU A 115 8.38 5.53 2.21
N PRO A 116 8.84 4.95 1.09
CA PRO A 116 8.87 5.68 -0.17
C PRO A 116 7.56 5.73 -0.94
N MET A 117 6.66 4.77 -0.74
CA MET A 117 5.52 4.67 -1.63
C MET A 117 4.34 3.94 -1.01
N ALA A 118 3.14 4.35 -1.40
CA ALA A 118 1.92 3.61 -1.12
C ALA A 118 1.26 3.20 -2.43
N LEU A 119 0.60 2.06 -2.41
CA LEU A 119 -0.16 1.54 -3.54
C LEU A 119 -1.58 1.31 -3.08
N LEU A 120 -2.53 2.02 -3.67
CA LEU A 120 -3.94 1.85 -3.37
C LEU A 120 -4.57 1.00 -4.48
N LEU A 121 -5.26 -0.05 -4.08
CA LEU A 121 -5.91 -0.99 -4.99
C LEU A 121 -7.42 -0.80 -4.86
N ASN A 122 -8.08 -0.38 -5.92
CA ASN A 122 -9.50 -0.11 -5.87
C ASN A 122 -10.29 -1.23 -6.55
N PHE A 123 -11.13 -1.89 -5.75
CA PHE A 123 -11.92 -3.04 -6.18
C PHE A 123 -13.38 -2.67 -6.46
N GLN A 124 -13.65 -1.39 -6.68
CA GLN A 124 -15.04 -0.95 -6.93
C GLN A 124 -15.58 -1.43 -8.27
N PHE A 125 -14.71 -1.55 -9.26
CA PHE A 125 -15.12 -1.81 -10.62
C PHE A 125 -14.62 -3.16 -11.12
N GLY A 126 -15.20 -3.65 -12.21
CA GLY A 126 -14.79 -4.93 -12.78
C GLY A 126 -13.36 -4.95 -13.30
N LYS A 127 -12.78 -3.79 -13.52
CA LYS A 127 -11.39 -3.66 -13.91
C LYS A 127 -10.65 -2.98 -12.78
N LEU A 128 -9.51 -3.54 -12.37
CA LEU A 128 -8.75 -3.03 -11.26
C LEU A 128 -8.23 -1.62 -11.57
N GLN A 129 -8.47 -0.70 -10.64
CA GLN A 129 -7.85 0.61 -10.65
C GLN A 129 -6.86 0.67 -9.51
N TRP A 130 -5.72 1.30 -9.74
CA TRP A 130 -4.71 1.42 -8.68
C TRP A 130 -4.00 2.76 -8.83
N ARG A 131 -3.46 3.22 -7.72
CA ARG A 131 -2.73 4.48 -7.67
C ARG A 131 -1.48 4.31 -6.84
N LYS A 132 -0.38 4.87 -7.34
CA LYS A 132 0.86 4.96 -6.60
C LYS A 132 0.96 6.34 -6.00
N ILE A 133 1.31 6.41 -4.72
CA ILE A 133 1.47 7.66 -4.00
C ILE A 133 2.88 7.72 -3.48
N GLN A 134 3.56 8.82 -3.72
CA GLN A 134 4.91 9.05 -3.23
C GLN A 134 4.92 10.30 -2.37
N ALA A 135 5.62 10.21 -1.26
CA ALA A 135 5.73 11.35 -0.33
C ALA A 135 6.80 12.32 -0.77
#